data_f8cc43dff04712bc202f458c7a580093
#
_entry.id   f8cc43dff04712bc202f458c7a580093
#
_cell.length_a   1.000
_cell.length_b   1.000
_cell.length_c   1.000
_cell.angle_alpha   90.00
_cell.angle_beta   90.00
_cell.angle_gamma   90.00
#
_symmetry.space_group_name_H-M   'P 1'
#
loop_
_entity.id
_entity.type
_entity.pdbx_description
1 polymer ?
#
loop_
_entity_poly.entity_id
_entity_poly.type
_entity_poly.pdbx_seq_one_letter_code
_entity_poly.pdbx_strand_id
1 'polypeptide(L)'
;MLQRLTFALAPVYLLFFATPLFAEIMPAPAPPIVGAKSYLVIDGRTGAELASLSPDEALAPASLTKIMTTYVVFDALKKGQLNLDDEVTISEKAWRMEGSRMFVEVGSRVAVKDLLLGMIVQSGNDASVALAEHIAGSESVFAELMNQHAARLGMHSSHFMNASGLPAEGHLTTARDLATLAQALVTDFPDYYPWHAIKEYTYNDIRQDNRNSLLWRDPSVDGLKTGHTEDAGYCLVASAQRDGMRIISVVMGT
;
A
#
# COMPACT_ATOMS: atom_id res chain seq x y z
N MET A 1 -90.60 -29.97 -19.42
CA MET A 1 -89.36 -30.48 -20.01
C MET A 1 -88.39 -29.32 -20.08
N LEU A 2 -87.50 -29.17 -19.09
CA LEU A 2 -86.53 -28.10 -19.08
C LEU A 2 -85.12 -28.74 -19.42
N GLN A 3 -84.58 -28.37 -20.57
CA GLN A 3 -83.20 -28.72 -20.95
C GLN A 3 -82.21 -27.78 -20.24
N ARG A 4 -81.34 -28.37 -19.45
CA ARG A 4 -80.17 -27.64 -18.83
C ARG A 4 -79.04 -27.60 -19.84
N LEU A 5 -78.65 -26.39 -20.30
CA LEU A 5 -77.40 -26.17 -21.02
C LEU A 5 -76.25 -26.10 -20.00
N THR A 6 -75.31 -27.00 -20.07
CA THR A 6 -74.03 -26.95 -19.36
C THR A 6 -72.99 -26.28 -20.25
N PHE A 7 -72.56 -25.09 -19.83
CA PHE A 7 -71.38 -24.42 -20.44
C PHE A 7 -70.14 -24.99 -19.81
N ALA A 8 -69.30 -25.61 -20.63
CA ALA A 8 -67.92 -25.99 -20.24
C ALA A 8 -66.99 -24.81 -20.44
N LEU A 9 -66.41 -24.27 -19.34
CA LEU A 9 -65.29 -23.32 -19.40
C LEU A 9 -64.02 -24.09 -19.66
N ALA A 10 -63.34 -23.85 -20.79
CA ALA A 10 -61.97 -24.31 -21.06
C ALA A 10 -60.97 -23.37 -20.40
N PRO A 11 -59.96 -23.88 -19.69
CA PRO A 11 -58.93 -23.06 -19.11
C PRO A 11 -57.97 -22.54 -20.21
N VAL A 12 -57.83 -21.22 -20.31
CA VAL A 12 -56.83 -20.56 -21.16
C VAL A 12 -55.50 -20.56 -20.40
N TYR A 13 -54.58 -21.39 -20.82
CA TYR A 13 -53.19 -21.35 -20.34
C TYR A 13 -52.43 -20.21 -21.03
N LEU A 14 -52.13 -19.12 -20.30
CA LEU A 14 -51.20 -18.08 -20.74
C LEU A 14 -49.77 -18.60 -20.57
N LEU A 15 -49.13 -18.99 -21.66
CA LEU A 15 -47.69 -19.27 -21.71
C LEU A 15 -46.92 -17.96 -21.66
N PHE A 16 -46.35 -17.65 -20.49
CA PHE A 16 -45.33 -16.59 -20.36
C PHE A 16 -44.01 -17.08 -20.96
N PHE A 17 -43.69 -16.61 -22.16
CA PHE A 17 -42.34 -16.72 -22.70
C PHE A 17 -41.43 -15.72 -21.97
N ALA A 18 -40.65 -16.18 -20.99
CA ALA A 18 -39.55 -15.40 -20.42
C ALA A 18 -38.45 -15.32 -21.49
N THR A 19 -38.33 -14.18 -22.15
CA THR A 19 -37.14 -13.87 -22.96
C THR A 19 -35.94 -13.72 -22.03
N PRO A 20 -34.84 -14.47 -22.25
CA PRO A 20 -33.63 -14.25 -21.46
C PRO A 20 -33.12 -12.83 -21.75
N LEU A 21 -33.06 -12.00 -20.71
CA LEU A 21 -32.43 -10.70 -20.75
C LEU A 21 -30.91 -10.96 -20.75
N PHE A 22 -30.28 -11.03 -21.93
CA PHE A 22 -28.83 -10.98 -22.04
C PHE A 22 -28.41 -9.55 -21.67
N ALA A 23 -27.87 -9.37 -20.47
CA ALA A 23 -27.15 -8.15 -20.16
C ALA A 23 -25.97 -8.08 -21.12
N GLU A 24 -25.98 -7.09 -22.01
CA GLU A 24 -24.82 -6.77 -22.85
C GLU A 24 -23.68 -6.40 -21.91
N ILE A 25 -22.66 -7.29 -21.80
CA ILE A 25 -21.43 -6.99 -21.07
C ILE A 25 -20.71 -5.92 -21.89
N MET A 26 -20.87 -4.66 -21.50
CA MET A 26 -20.08 -3.59 -22.09
C MET A 26 -18.60 -3.89 -21.83
N PRO A 27 -17.75 -3.93 -22.86
CA PRO A 27 -16.32 -4.15 -22.65
C PRO A 27 -15.76 -3.03 -21.76
N ALA A 28 -14.97 -3.38 -20.75
CA ALA A 28 -14.30 -2.41 -19.93
C ALA A 28 -13.44 -1.50 -20.83
N PRO A 29 -13.42 -0.17 -20.61
CA PRO A 29 -12.56 0.71 -21.38
C PRO A 29 -11.10 0.28 -21.23
N ALA A 30 -10.32 0.40 -22.31
CA ALA A 30 -8.90 0.12 -22.26
C ALA A 30 -8.21 1.02 -21.21
N PRO A 31 -7.26 0.49 -20.44
CA PRO A 31 -6.52 1.28 -19.48
C PRO A 31 -5.77 2.42 -20.19
N PRO A 32 -5.57 3.58 -19.54
CA PRO A 32 -4.81 4.68 -20.12
C PRO A 32 -3.36 4.27 -20.35
N ILE A 33 -2.75 4.82 -21.41
CA ILE A 33 -1.31 4.66 -21.65
C ILE A 33 -0.57 5.51 -20.62
N VAL A 34 0.21 4.86 -19.76
CA VAL A 34 1.04 5.51 -18.73
C VAL A 34 2.50 5.29 -19.12
N GLY A 35 3.32 6.35 -19.03
CA GLY A 35 4.77 6.26 -19.27
C GLY A 35 5.50 5.63 -18.08
N ALA A 36 5.21 4.37 -17.77
CA ALA A 36 5.81 3.62 -16.68
C ALA A 36 6.45 2.33 -17.19
N LYS A 37 7.48 1.82 -16.51
CA LYS A 37 8.07 0.50 -16.79
C LYS A 37 7.12 -0.61 -16.36
N SER A 38 6.51 -0.45 -15.19
CA SER A 38 5.59 -1.43 -14.62
C SER A 38 4.45 -0.75 -13.90
N TYR A 39 3.24 -1.32 -14.02
CA TYR A 39 2.12 -0.96 -13.15
C TYR A 39 1.18 -2.15 -12.91
N LEU A 40 0.43 -2.06 -11.82
CA LEU A 40 -0.64 -2.98 -11.48
C LEU A 40 -1.75 -2.22 -10.75
N VAL A 41 -3.01 -2.48 -11.13
CA VAL A 41 -4.21 -2.01 -10.43
C VAL A 41 -5.01 -3.23 -10.02
N ILE A 42 -5.35 -3.31 -8.73
CA ILE A 42 -6.14 -4.40 -8.17
C ILE A 42 -7.38 -3.89 -7.44
N ASP A 43 -8.41 -4.73 -7.36
CA ASP A 43 -9.44 -4.64 -6.33
C ASP A 43 -8.81 -4.95 -4.97
N GLY A 44 -8.81 -3.98 -4.05
CA GLY A 44 -8.10 -4.09 -2.77
C GLY A 44 -8.69 -5.12 -1.81
N ARG A 45 -9.92 -5.60 -2.05
CA ARG A 45 -10.59 -6.62 -1.22
C ARG A 45 -10.32 -8.03 -1.74
N THR A 46 -10.40 -8.23 -3.05
CA THR A 46 -10.30 -9.56 -3.67
C THR A 46 -8.92 -9.89 -4.21
N GLY A 47 -8.07 -8.86 -4.42
CA GLY A 47 -6.80 -9.00 -5.13
C GLY A 47 -6.96 -9.17 -6.64
N ALA A 48 -8.18 -9.10 -7.18
CA ALA A 48 -8.41 -9.26 -8.61
C ALA A 48 -7.70 -8.16 -9.42
N GLU A 49 -6.93 -8.57 -10.40
CA GLU A 49 -6.24 -7.68 -11.32
C GLU A 49 -7.23 -6.97 -12.24
N LEU A 50 -7.17 -5.64 -12.27
CA LEU A 50 -8.03 -4.78 -13.09
C LEU A 50 -7.30 -4.24 -14.32
N ALA A 51 -6.01 -3.93 -14.17
CA ALA A 51 -5.15 -3.47 -15.24
C ALA A 51 -3.68 -3.71 -14.87
N SER A 52 -2.83 -4.03 -15.84
CA SER A 52 -1.40 -4.22 -15.61
C SER A 52 -0.54 -3.94 -16.84
N LEU A 53 0.72 -3.67 -16.59
CA LEU A 53 1.83 -3.66 -17.55
C LEU A 53 3.06 -4.20 -16.84
N SER A 54 3.66 -5.29 -17.35
CA SER A 54 4.87 -5.91 -16.79
C SER A 54 4.85 -6.01 -15.24
N PRO A 55 3.75 -6.48 -14.59
CA PRO A 55 3.57 -6.37 -13.15
C PRO A 55 4.58 -7.20 -12.34
N ASP A 56 5.26 -8.14 -12.99
CA ASP A 56 6.26 -9.04 -12.40
C ASP A 56 7.71 -8.65 -12.74
N GLU A 57 7.91 -7.51 -13.41
CA GLU A 57 9.24 -6.96 -13.66
C GLU A 57 9.91 -6.53 -12.36
N ALA A 58 11.12 -7.06 -12.09
CA ALA A 58 11.90 -6.71 -10.91
C ALA A 58 12.57 -5.34 -11.08
N LEU A 59 12.18 -4.38 -10.24
CA LEU A 59 12.65 -3.00 -10.28
C LEU A 59 13.08 -2.54 -8.88
N ALA A 60 13.94 -1.53 -8.84
CA ALA A 60 14.31 -0.86 -7.60
C ALA A 60 13.08 -0.16 -6.98
N PRO A 61 12.76 -0.41 -5.70
CA PRO A 61 11.55 0.13 -5.07
C PRO A 61 11.66 1.59 -4.66
N ALA A 62 12.85 2.15 -4.54
CA ALA A 62 13.07 3.42 -3.85
C ALA A 62 12.35 3.43 -2.48
N SER A 63 11.78 4.57 -2.06
CA SER A 63 11.07 4.69 -0.78
C SER A 63 9.75 3.92 -0.70
N LEU A 64 9.32 3.18 -1.72
CA LEU A 64 8.22 2.21 -1.57
C LEU A 64 8.61 1.08 -0.59
N THR A 65 9.91 0.83 -0.40
CA THR A 65 10.47 -0.01 0.65
C THR A 65 9.87 0.26 2.03
N LYS A 66 9.59 1.53 2.33
CA LYS A 66 9.07 1.95 3.64
C LYS A 66 7.64 1.42 3.92
N ILE A 67 6.94 0.90 2.91
CA ILE A 67 5.69 0.17 3.13
C ILE A 67 5.98 -1.11 3.90
N MET A 68 7.05 -1.85 3.53
CA MET A 68 7.48 -3.04 4.27
C MET A 68 8.04 -2.67 5.65
N THR A 69 8.82 -1.60 5.75
CA THR A 69 9.31 -1.10 7.05
C THR A 69 8.14 -0.78 7.98
N THR A 70 7.11 -0.09 7.48
CA THR A 70 5.88 0.20 8.24
C THR A 70 5.14 -1.08 8.62
N TYR A 71 5.04 -2.05 7.71
CA TYR A 71 4.40 -3.34 7.96
C TYR A 71 5.06 -4.07 9.14
N VAL A 72 6.39 -4.14 9.15
CA VAL A 72 7.16 -4.77 10.24
C VAL A 72 6.95 -4.05 11.57
N VAL A 73 6.99 -2.71 11.57
CA VAL A 73 6.76 -1.90 12.78
C VAL A 73 5.33 -2.10 13.30
N PHE A 74 4.33 -2.10 12.44
CA PHE A 74 2.93 -2.33 12.84
C PHE A 74 2.70 -3.75 13.34
N ASP A 75 3.38 -4.75 12.79
CA ASP A 75 3.34 -6.12 13.29
C ASP A 75 3.93 -6.22 14.71
N ALA A 76 5.04 -5.53 14.99
CA ALA A 76 5.63 -5.47 16.32
C ALA A 76 4.70 -4.76 17.33
N LEU A 77 4.06 -3.65 16.94
CA LEU A 77 3.07 -2.96 17.76
C LEU A 77 1.85 -3.85 18.06
N LYS A 78 1.31 -4.51 17.04
CA LYS A 78 0.16 -5.42 17.19
C LYS A 78 0.44 -6.60 18.11
N LYS A 79 1.69 -7.07 18.12
CA LYS A 79 2.15 -8.16 19.00
C LYS A 79 2.52 -7.69 20.42
N GLY A 80 2.47 -6.40 20.71
CA GLY A 80 2.90 -5.83 21.99
C GLY A 80 4.40 -5.94 22.25
N GLN A 81 5.19 -6.13 21.20
CA GLN A 81 6.68 -6.15 21.25
C GLN A 81 7.26 -4.74 21.21
N LEU A 82 6.46 -3.76 20.83
CA LEU A 82 6.77 -2.36 20.71
C LEU A 82 5.56 -1.54 21.14
N ASN A 83 5.79 -0.35 21.73
CA ASN A 83 4.73 0.59 22.06
C ASN A 83 4.98 1.92 21.34
N LEU A 84 3.93 2.68 21.07
CA LEU A 84 4.03 3.97 20.38
C LEU A 84 4.81 5.02 21.17
N ASP A 85 4.80 4.93 22.50
CA ASP A 85 5.49 5.83 23.41
C ASP A 85 6.90 5.36 23.80
N ASP A 86 7.36 4.21 23.29
CA ASP A 86 8.73 3.74 23.52
C ASP A 86 9.71 4.75 22.90
N GLU A 87 10.75 5.09 23.65
CA GLU A 87 11.76 6.06 23.21
C GLU A 87 12.94 5.37 22.52
N VAL A 88 13.18 5.78 21.30
CA VAL A 88 14.29 5.31 20.45
C VAL A 88 15.45 6.26 20.57
N THR A 89 16.63 5.77 20.95
CA THR A 89 17.86 6.56 20.93
C THR A 89 18.39 6.64 19.49
N ILE A 90 18.57 7.85 18.99
CA ILE A 90 19.01 8.08 17.61
C ILE A 90 20.51 7.83 17.49
N SER A 91 20.88 6.84 16.68
CA SER A 91 22.26 6.51 16.36
C SER A 91 22.90 7.54 15.41
N GLU A 92 24.23 7.57 15.38
CA GLU A 92 24.96 8.36 14.39
C GLU A 92 24.65 7.91 12.96
N LYS A 93 24.43 6.61 12.73
CA LYS A 93 24.02 6.06 11.43
C LYS A 93 22.69 6.63 11.00
N ALA A 94 21.65 6.56 11.85
CA ALA A 94 20.32 7.10 11.56
C ALA A 94 20.39 8.61 11.28
N TRP A 95 21.09 9.37 12.12
CA TRP A 95 21.25 10.81 11.96
C TRP A 95 21.94 11.22 10.65
N ARG A 96 22.95 10.44 10.20
CA ARG A 96 23.71 10.71 8.97
C ARG A 96 23.00 10.29 7.69
N MET A 97 21.78 9.72 7.78
CA MET A 97 21.08 9.27 6.59
C MET A 97 20.84 10.42 5.61
N GLU A 98 21.09 10.15 4.34
CA GLU A 98 20.89 11.09 3.23
C GLU A 98 19.48 11.01 2.66
N GLY A 99 19.14 11.94 1.75
CA GLY A 99 17.86 12.03 1.08
C GLY A 99 16.77 12.64 1.96
N SER A 100 15.56 12.07 1.94
CA SER A 100 14.44 12.57 2.75
C SER A 100 14.67 12.28 4.23
N ARG A 101 14.48 13.30 5.10
CA ARG A 101 14.67 13.19 6.55
C ARG A 101 13.57 13.89 7.32
N MET A 102 13.27 13.39 8.53
CA MET A 102 12.47 14.12 9.50
C MET A 102 13.33 15.05 10.38
N PHE A 103 14.66 14.97 10.28
CA PHE A 103 15.66 15.77 10.98
C PHE A 103 15.76 15.44 12.48
N VAL A 104 15.92 14.15 12.79
CA VAL A 104 16.28 13.71 14.14
C VAL A 104 17.71 14.10 14.49
N GLU A 105 17.99 14.33 15.78
CA GLU A 105 19.31 14.67 16.28
C GLU A 105 20.01 13.45 16.87
N VAL A 106 21.32 13.33 16.63
CA VAL A 106 22.13 12.22 17.18
C VAL A 106 22.09 12.23 18.71
N GLY A 107 21.87 11.04 19.28
CA GLY A 107 21.80 10.85 20.74
C GLY A 107 20.50 11.33 21.39
N SER A 108 19.58 11.99 20.63
CA SER A 108 18.25 12.31 21.14
C SER A 108 17.41 11.05 21.33
N ARG A 109 16.35 11.17 22.12
CA ARG A 109 15.35 10.12 22.32
C ARG A 109 14.04 10.58 21.67
N VAL A 110 13.55 9.79 20.74
CA VAL A 110 12.36 10.10 19.92
C VAL A 110 11.35 8.98 20.06
N ALA A 111 10.09 9.30 20.30
CA ALA A 111 9.05 8.30 20.42
C ALA A 111 8.84 7.53 19.10
N VAL A 112 8.56 6.23 19.19
CA VAL A 112 8.22 5.38 18.03
C VAL A 112 7.13 6.01 17.17
N LYS A 113 6.10 6.59 17.80
CA LYS A 113 5.04 7.31 17.10
C LYS A 113 5.56 8.42 16.20
N ASP A 114 6.47 9.23 16.71
CA ASP A 114 7.02 10.38 15.98
C ASP A 114 7.90 9.91 14.80
N LEU A 115 8.72 8.88 15.02
CA LEU A 115 9.52 8.26 13.95
C LEU A 115 8.62 7.66 12.86
N LEU A 116 7.53 6.96 13.23
CA LEU A 116 6.56 6.45 12.28
C LEU A 116 5.92 7.56 11.45
N LEU A 117 5.48 8.65 12.09
CA LEU A 117 4.90 9.80 11.40
C LEU A 117 5.91 10.46 10.45
N GLY A 118 7.14 10.68 10.91
CA GLY A 118 8.21 11.22 10.07
C GLY A 118 8.54 10.32 8.87
N MET A 119 8.53 8.99 9.07
CA MET A 119 8.75 8.02 7.99
C MET A 119 7.58 7.99 7.00
N ILE A 120 6.34 7.97 7.46
CA ILE A 120 5.15 7.88 6.60
C ILE A 120 4.93 9.18 5.82
N VAL A 121 4.92 10.32 6.50
CA VAL A 121 4.58 11.62 5.93
C VAL A 121 5.73 12.17 5.08
N GLN A 122 6.91 12.36 5.69
CA GLN A 122 8.06 12.97 5.02
C GLN A 122 8.92 11.97 4.26
N SER A 123 8.71 10.66 4.47
CA SER A 123 9.57 9.63 3.93
C SER A 123 10.98 9.61 4.58
N GLY A 124 11.07 9.93 5.88
CA GLY A 124 12.34 10.05 6.61
C GLY A 124 13.19 8.78 6.57
N ASN A 125 14.37 8.87 5.97
CA ASN A 125 15.36 7.77 5.95
C ASN A 125 15.96 7.59 7.33
N ASP A 126 16.24 8.70 8.02
CA ASP A 126 16.70 8.76 9.41
C ASP A 126 15.73 8.04 10.36
N ALA A 127 14.45 8.32 10.26
CA ALA A 127 13.40 7.65 11.02
C ALA A 127 13.32 6.14 10.71
N SER A 128 13.44 5.77 9.43
CA SER A 128 13.39 4.36 9.00
C SER A 128 14.53 3.54 9.62
N VAL A 129 15.75 4.09 9.59
CA VAL A 129 16.93 3.43 10.16
C VAL A 129 16.85 3.38 11.69
N ALA A 130 16.40 4.46 12.35
CA ALA A 130 16.23 4.49 13.80
C ALA A 130 15.24 3.42 14.27
N LEU A 131 14.07 3.28 13.60
CA LEU A 131 13.09 2.22 13.89
C LEU A 131 13.67 0.82 13.65
N ALA A 132 14.41 0.64 12.55
CA ALA A 132 15.03 -0.64 12.21
C ALA A 132 16.05 -1.08 13.26
N GLU A 133 16.93 -0.17 13.69
CA GLU A 133 17.92 -0.45 14.73
C GLU A 133 17.26 -0.72 16.09
N HIS A 134 16.21 0.01 16.43
CA HIS A 134 15.51 -0.19 17.70
C HIS A 134 14.82 -1.58 17.77
N ILE A 135 14.18 -2.02 16.69
CA ILE A 135 13.43 -3.28 16.65
C ILE A 135 14.37 -4.49 16.55
N ALA A 136 15.41 -4.40 15.72
CA ALA A 136 16.24 -5.55 15.37
C ALA A 136 17.71 -5.44 15.81
N GLY A 137 18.09 -4.36 16.48
CA GLY A 137 19.45 -4.08 16.92
C GLY A 137 20.38 -3.58 15.80
N SER A 138 20.04 -3.83 14.54
CA SER A 138 20.73 -3.28 13.37
C SER A 138 19.82 -3.27 12.15
N GLU A 139 20.11 -2.36 11.18
CA GLU A 139 19.36 -2.29 9.92
C GLU A 139 19.52 -3.57 9.08
N SER A 140 20.66 -4.25 9.13
CA SER A 140 20.87 -5.50 8.38
C SER A 140 19.98 -6.63 8.91
N VAL A 141 19.89 -6.79 10.23
CA VAL A 141 18.98 -7.77 10.85
C VAL A 141 17.51 -7.39 10.60
N PHE A 142 17.20 -6.10 10.57
CA PHE A 142 15.87 -5.63 10.21
C PHE A 142 15.52 -5.96 8.75
N ALA A 143 16.48 -5.83 7.82
CA ALA A 143 16.28 -6.23 6.42
C ALA A 143 15.99 -7.73 6.28
N GLU A 144 16.65 -8.58 7.06
CA GLU A 144 16.31 -10.01 7.14
C GLU A 144 14.88 -10.23 7.64
N LEU A 145 14.45 -9.47 8.65
CA LEU A 145 13.08 -9.51 9.16
C LEU A 145 12.07 -9.05 8.09
N MET A 146 12.39 -7.99 7.31
CA MET A 146 11.58 -7.57 6.17
C MET A 146 11.44 -8.70 5.14
N ASN A 147 12.51 -9.41 4.82
CA ASN A 147 12.51 -10.53 3.88
C ASN A 147 11.70 -11.73 4.41
N GLN A 148 11.72 -11.98 5.72
CA GLN A 148 10.85 -13.00 6.33
C GLN A 148 9.37 -12.63 6.20
N HIS A 149 9.01 -11.35 6.39
CA HIS A 149 7.65 -10.87 6.17
C HIS A 149 7.26 -10.97 4.69
N ALA A 150 8.15 -10.59 3.76
CA ALA A 150 7.94 -10.74 2.33
C ALA A 150 7.61 -12.18 1.94
N ALA A 151 8.41 -13.15 2.42
CA ALA A 151 8.18 -14.57 2.19
C ALA A 151 6.81 -15.04 2.74
N ARG A 152 6.42 -14.60 3.95
CA ARG A 152 5.11 -14.94 4.54
C ARG A 152 3.93 -14.36 3.77
N LEU A 153 4.11 -13.20 3.15
CA LEU A 153 3.10 -12.53 2.32
C LEU A 153 3.04 -13.09 0.89
N GLY A 154 3.99 -13.96 0.50
CA GLY A 154 4.07 -14.49 -0.85
C GLY A 154 4.74 -13.54 -1.85
N MET A 155 5.52 -12.57 -1.38
CA MET A 155 6.29 -11.62 -2.21
C MET A 155 7.59 -12.28 -2.70
N HIS A 156 7.46 -13.25 -3.59
CA HIS A 156 8.58 -14.12 -3.99
C HIS A 156 9.62 -13.46 -4.90
N SER A 157 9.28 -12.30 -5.47
CA SER A 157 10.17 -11.52 -6.36
C SER A 157 10.72 -10.26 -5.70
N SER A 158 10.60 -10.16 -4.35
CA SER A 158 11.10 -9.03 -3.58
C SER A 158 12.25 -9.43 -2.68
N HIS A 159 13.26 -8.55 -2.62
CA HIS A 159 14.37 -8.68 -1.67
C HIS A 159 14.75 -7.30 -1.14
N PHE A 160 14.73 -7.15 0.17
CA PHE A 160 15.02 -5.90 0.86
C PHE A 160 16.42 -5.94 1.47
N MET A 161 17.22 -4.92 1.18
CA MET A 161 18.60 -4.78 1.68
C MET A 161 18.73 -3.74 2.80
N ASN A 162 17.73 -2.83 2.91
CA ASN A 162 17.73 -1.76 3.91
C ASN A 162 16.27 -1.33 4.21
N ALA A 163 16.11 -0.51 5.25
CA ALA A 163 14.81 -0.05 5.72
C ALA A 163 14.28 1.20 4.98
N SER A 164 15.12 1.89 4.23
CA SER A 164 14.82 3.20 3.65
C SER A 164 14.47 3.16 2.16
N GLY A 165 15.01 2.19 1.42
CA GLY A 165 14.90 2.09 -0.04
C GLY A 165 15.97 2.88 -0.78
N LEU A 166 17.05 3.24 -0.12
CA LEU A 166 18.24 3.74 -0.82
C LEU A 166 18.83 2.63 -1.70
N PRO A 167 19.47 2.98 -2.82
CA PRO A 167 20.03 2.02 -3.75
C PRO A 167 20.99 1.04 -3.06
N ALA A 168 20.80 -0.24 -3.33
CA ALA A 168 21.68 -1.31 -2.91
C ALA A 168 21.57 -2.47 -3.90
N GLU A 169 22.66 -3.17 -4.17
CA GLU A 169 22.67 -4.33 -5.06
C GLU A 169 21.69 -5.40 -4.54
N GLY A 170 20.82 -5.89 -5.41
CA GLY A 170 19.80 -6.88 -5.05
C GLY A 170 18.56 -6.32 -4.33
N HIS A 171 18.48 -4.99 -4.09
CA HIS A 171 17.28 -4.38 -3.51
C HIS A 171 16.21 -4.20 -4.58
N LEU A 172 15.36 -5.19 -4.76
CA LEU A 172 14.38 -5.29 -5.84
C LEU A 172 12.99 -5.67 -5.32
N THR A 173 11.98 -5.30 -6.08
CA THR A 173 10.59 -5.70 -5.89
C THR A 173 9.83 -5.66 -7.21
N THR A 174 8.56 -6.05 -7.22
CA THR A 174 7.67 -5.96 -8.38
C THR A 174 6.40 -5.20 -8.04
N ALA A 175 5.68 -4.70 -9.06
CA ALA A 175 4.38 -4.07 -8.84
C ALA A 175 3.38 -5.05 -8.20
N ARG A 176 3.45 -6.34 -8.54
CA ARG A 176 2.61 -7.38 -7.94
C ARG A 176 2.89 -7.57 -6.45
N ASP A 177 4.14 -7.70 -6.08
CA ASP A 177 4.53 -7.88 -4.67
C ASP A 177 4.16 -6.65 -3.84
N LEU A 178 4.36 -5.44 -4.37
CA LEU A 178 3.95 -4.20 -3.70
C LEU A 178 2.43 -4.07 -3.55
N ALA A 179 1.64 -4.54 -4.53
CA ALA A 179 0.18 -4.58 -4.42
C ALA A 179 -0.26 -5.56 -3.33
N THR A 180 0.38 -6.74 -3.26
CA THR A 180 0.18 -7.73 -2.19
C THR A 180 0.49 -7.12 -0.81
N LEU A 181 1.62 -6.45 -0.68
CA LEU A 181 2.02 -5.78 0.56
C LEU A 181 1.04 -4.68 0.97
N ALA A 182 0.60 -3.85 0.01
CA ALA A 182 -0.35 -2.78 0.28
C ALA A 182 -1.72 -3.34 0.72
N GLN A 183 -2.20 -4.41 0.09
CA GLN A 183 -3.43 -5.10 0.48
C GLN A 183 -3.31 -5.67 1.90
N ALA A 184 -2.19 -6.33 2.22
CA ALA A 184 -1.92 -6.85 3.55
C ALA A 184 -1.88 -5.73 4.59
N LEU A 185 -1.23 -4.61 4.31
CA LEU A 185 -1.16 -3.48 5.23
C LEU A 185 -2.54 -2.93 5.59
N VAL A 186 -3.44 -2.78 4.61
CA VAL A 186 -4.84 -2.36 4.83
C VAL A 186 -5.61 -3.38 5.68
N THR A 187 -5.40 -4.67 5.42
CA THR A 187 -6.19 -5.75 6.03
C THR A 187 -5.72 -6.09 7.45
N ASP A 188 -4.41 -6.14 7.63
CA ASP A 188 -3.81 -6.61 8.88
C ASP A 188 -3.74 -5.52 9.96
N PHE A 189 -3.69 -4.25 9.54
CA PHE A 189 -3.49 -3.10 10.44
C PHE A 189 -4.52 -1.97 10.24
N PRO A 190 -5.83 -2.26 10.31
CA PRO A 190 -6.87 -1.26 10.05
C PRO A 190 -6.81 -0.06 11.01
N ASP A 191 -6.31 -0.26 12.24
CA ASP A 191 -6.19 0.80 13.24
C ASP A 191 -5.03 1.77 12.95
N TYR A 192 -3.96 1.30 12.30
CA TYR A 192 -2.78 2.09 11.97
C TYR A 192 -2.78 2.58 10.53
N TYR A 193 -3.48 1.90 9.61
CA TYR A 193 -3.53 2.25 8.20
C TYR A 193 -3.91 3.72 7.95
N PRO A 194 -4.87 4.33 8.69
CA PRO A 194 -5.25 5.74 8.51
C PRO A 194 -4.10 6.75 8.64
N TRP A 195 -2.96 6.37 9.24
CA TRP A 195 -1.79 7.24 9.32
C TRP A 195 -1.21 7.60 7.96
N HIS A 196 -1.41 6.76 6.93
CA HIS A 196 -0.99 7.04 5.56
C HIS A 196 -1.79 8.16 4.89
N ALA A 197 -2.96 8.52 5.43
CA ALA A 197 -3.78 9.65 4.98
C ALA A 197 -3.41 10.99 5.64
N ILE A 198 -2.48 10.99 6.61
CA ILE A 198 -2.03 12.21 7.28
C ILE A 198 -1.30 13.09 6.28
N LYS A 199 -1.81 14.31 6.10
CA LYS A 199 -1.34 15.24 5.08
C LYS A 199 -0.06 15.98 5.48
N GLU A 200 0.07 16.29 6.78
CA GLU A 200 1.19 17.06 7.32
C GLU A 200 1.55 16.58 8.71
N TYR A 201 2.81 16.76 9.06
CA TYR A 201 3.35 16.46 10.38
C TYR A 201 4.43 17.48 10.74
N THR A 202 4.44 17.93 11.99
CA THR A 202 5.45 18.86 12.50
C THR A 202 6.30 18.17 13.54
N TYR A 203 7.61 18.19 13.35
CA TYR A 203 8.60 17.70 14.30
C TYR A 203 9.68 18.76 14.53
N ASN A 204 10.01 19.05 15.78
CA ASN A 204 10.98 20.11 16.16
C ASN A 204 10.75 21.41 15.40
N ASP A 205 9.51 21.91 15.40
CA ASP A 205 9.08 23.13 14.69
C ASP A 205 9.27 23.08 13.15
N ILE A 206 9.62 21.93 12.59
CA ILE A 206 9.73 21.73 11.14
C ILE A 206 8.46 21.07 10.64
N ARG A 207 7.61 21.86 9.97
CA ARG A 207 6.43 21.34 9.27
C ARG A 207 6.86 20.62 8.00
N GLN A 208 6.30 19.43 7.78
CA GLN A 208 6.57 18.55 6.64
C GLN A 208 5.26 18.07 6.05
N ASP A 209 5.13 18.18 4.72
CA ASP A 209 3.95 17.75 4.00
C ASP A 209 4.14 16.31 3.48
N ASN A 210 3.05 15.56 3.41
CA ASN A 210 3.06 14.22 2.83
C ASN A 210 3.46 14.30 1.34
N ARG A 211 4.35 13.42 0.92
CA ARG A 211 4.84 13.37 -0.47
C ARG A 211 3.77 12.90 -1.47
N ASN A 212 2.71 12.25 -1.00
CA ASN A 212 1.60 11.80 -1.84
C ASN A 212 0.61 12.95 -2.10
N SER A 213 0.81 13.69 -3.17
CA SER A 213 -0.05 14.82 -3.55
C SER A 213 -1.50 14.42 -3.89
N LEU A 214 -1.78 13.13 -4.12
CA LEU A 214 -3.15 12.65 -4.37
C LEU A 214 -4.06 12.86 -3.16
N LEU A 215 -3.52 12.87 -1.93
CA LEU A 215 -4.28 13.14 -0.70
C LEU A 215 -4.99 14.50 -0.71
N TRP A 216 -4.49 15.49 -1.50
CA TRP A 216 -5.13 16.80 -1.64
C TRP A 216 -6.03 16.89 -2.86
N ARG A 217 -5.83 16.03 -3.86
CA ARG A 217 -6.53 16.08 -5.15
C ARG A 217 -7.82 15.28 -5.15
N ASP A 218 -7.84 14.17 -4.39
CA ASP A 218 -8.96 13.23 -4.40
C ASP A 218 -9.26 12.77 -2.95
N PRO A 219 -10.43 13.14 -2.41
CA PRO A 219 -10.79 12.78 -1.03
C PRO A 219 -10.99 11.28 -0.80
N SER A 220 -11.12 10.48 -1.86
CA SER A 220 -11.20 9.02 -1.74
C SER A 220 -9.84 8.35 -1.54
N VAL A 221 -8.73 9.07 -1.81
CA VAL A 221 -7.37 8.56 -1.61
C VAL A 221 -7.00 8.63 -0.14
N ASP A 222 -6.58 7.50 0.42
CA ASP A 222 -6.21 7.35 1.83
C ASP A 222 -4.80 6.78 2.06
N GLY A 223 -3.99 6.73 1.02
CA GLY A 223 -2.59 6.26 1.05
C GLY A 223 -1.97 6.20 -0.34
N LEU A 224 -0.77 5.66 -0.55
CA LEU A 224 0.02 4.99 0.46
C LEU A 224 1.43 5.62 0.54
N LYS A 225 2.23 5.49 -0.54
CA LYS A 225 3.65 5.90 -0.53
C LYS A 225 4.16 6.27 -1.91
N THR A 226 5.00 7.30 -1.96
CA THR A 226 5.80 7.68 -3.13
C THR A 226 7.25 7.20 -2.97
N GLY A 227 7.93 7.02 -4.08
CA GLY A 227 9.36 6.72 -4.13
C GLY A 227 10.05 7.40 -5.30
N HIS A 228 11.31 7.76 -5.13
CA HIS A 228 12.17 8.25 -6.19
C HIS A 228 13.65 8.02 -5.83
N THR A 229 14.39 7.49 -6.79
CA THR A 229 15.86 7.51 -6.89
C THR A 229 16.20 7.60 -8.38
N GLU A 230 17.44 7.94 -8.71
CA GLU A 230 17.90 7.95 -10.10
C GLU A 230 17.68 6.60 -10.81
N ASP A 231 17.93 5.50 -10.10
CA ASP A 231 17.77 4.14 -10.66
C ASP A 231 16.31 3.72 -10.81
N ALA A 232 15.48 4.05 -9.82
CA ALA A 232 14.07 3.63 -9.78
C ALA A 232 13.15 4.49 -10.66
N GLY A 233 13.52 5.74 -10.95
CA GLY A 233 12.58 6.73 -11.44
C GLY A 233 11.52 7.09 -10.39
N TYR A 234 10.42 7.71 -10.81
CA TYR A 234 9.30 7.98 -9.92
C TYR A 234 8.41 6.74 -9.75
N CYS A 235 8.06 6.48 -8.52
CA CYS A 235 7.23 5.34 -8.13
C CYS A 235 6.11 5.79 -7.18
N LEU A 236 4.95 5.12 -7.26
CA LEU A 236 3.80 5.39 -6.40
C LEU A 236 3.04 4.09 -6.12
N VAL A 237 2.72 3.87 -4.86
CA VAL A 237 1.61 3.02 -4.45
C VAL A 237 0.51 3.92 -3.94
N ALA A 238 -0.68 3.86 -4.53
CA ALA A 238 -1.84 4.60 -4.09
C ALA A 238 -2.99 3.65 -3.72
N SER A 239 -3.80 4.07 -2.76
CA SER A 239 -5.04 3.41 -2.38
C SER A 239 -6.16 4.43 -2.31
N ALA A 240 -7.32 4.05 -2.81
CA ALA A 240 -8.53 4.87 -2.77
C ALA A 240 -9.74 3.98 -2.47
N GLN A 241 -10.71 4.53 -1.70
CA GLN A 241 -11.94 3.84 -1.38
C GLN A 241 -13.16 4.68 -1.75
N ARG A 242 -14.06 4.12 -2.59
CA ARG A 242 -15.33 4.74 -3.00
C ARG A 242 -16.44 3.71 -2.92
N ASP A 243 -17.59 4.09 -2.36
CA ASP A 243 -18.79 3.26 -2.31
C ASP A 243 -18.54 1.82 -1.83
N GLY A 244 -17.65 1.67 -0.85
CA GLY A 244 -17.28 0.37 -0.28
C GLY A 244 -16.28 -0.44 -1.12
N MET A 245 -15.89 0.02 -2.30
CA MET A 245 -14.86 -0.58 -3.13
C MET A 245 -13.52 0.11 -2.90
N ARG A 246 -12.46 -0.69 -2.62
CA ARG A 246 -11.08 -0.22 -2.53
C ARG A 246 -10.32 -0.60 -3.79
N ILE A 247 -9.58 0.34 -4.33
CA ILE A 247 -8.62 0.12 -5.42
C ILE A 247 -7.22 0.39 -4.89
N ILE A 248 -6.28 -0.49 -5.20
CA ILE A 248 -4.85 -0.29 -4.97
C ILE A 248 -4.18 -0.22 -6.33
N SER A 249 -3.38 0.81 -6.55
CA SER A 249 -2.59 0.98 -7.76
C SER A 249 -1.10 1.11 -7.41
N VAL A 250 -0.27 0.42 -8.16
CA VAL A 250 1.19 0.49 -8.10
C VAL A 250 1.70 0.96 -9.45
N VAL A 251 2.57 1.95 -9.47
CA VAL A 251 3.25 2.45 -10.67
C VAL A 251 4.73 2.58 -10.37
N MET A 252 5.58 2.03 -11.24
CA MET A 252 7.04 2.01 -11.06
C MET A 252 7.76 2.46 -12.33
N GLY A 253 8.85 3.20 -12.15
CA GLY A 253 9.75 3.54 -13.25
C GLY A 253 9.16 4.53 -14.26
N THR A 254 8.58 5.64 -13.76
CA THR A 254 8.11 6.74 -14.62
C THR A 254 9.15 7.83 -14.77
#